data_a60b963afe9b3f4d6ea870dbd23e3b2b
#
_entry.id   a60b963afe9b3f4d6ea870dbd23e3b2b
#
_cell.length_a   1.000
_cell.length_b   1.000
_cell.length_c   1.000
_cell.angle_alpha   90.00
_cell.angle_beta   90.00
_cell.angle_gamma   90.00
#
_symmetry.space_group_name_H-M   'P 1'
#
loop_
_entity.id
_entity.type
_entity.pdbx_description
1 polymer ?
#
loop_
_entity_poly.entity_id
_entity_poly.type
_entity_poly.pdbx_seq_one_letter_code
_entity_poly.pdbx_strand_id
1 'polypeptide(L)'
;MARFSPQERRFGVHAGQVETAFMLAAAPHAVRRERAEHFRSSSEARARGFALLGNGKSARFAWAAQDLHPSGAAGNARAATAEDGQALIAAAARALADLLAEIDRLPPELTLHDNPHLPTSQP
;
A
#
# COMPACT_ATOMS: atom_id res chain seq x y z
N MET A 1 -14.21 13.50 2.35
CA MET A 1 -14.80 12.18 2.10
C MET A 1 -13.67 11.20 1.77
N ALA A 2 -13.63 10.01 2.38
CA ALA A 2 -12.59 9.02 2.05
C ALA A 2 -12.87 8.45 0.65
N ARG A 3 -11.93 8.59 -0.29
CA ARG A 3 -12.06 8.11 -1.68
C ARG A 3 -12.15 6.59 -1.79
N PHE A 4 -11.53 5.88 -0.85
CA PHE A 4 -11.53 4.41 -0.81
C PHE A 4 -12.31 3.91 0.40
N SER A 5 -13.10 2.86 0.20
CA SER A 5 -13.90 2.27 1.26
C SER A 5 -13.04 1.71 2.41
N PRO A 6 -13.56 1.60 3.63
CA PRO A 6 -12.86 0.94 4.73
C PRO A 6 -12.48 -0.51 4.39
N GLN A 7 -13.33 -1.20 3.63
CA GLN A 7 -13.08 -2.57 3.19
C GLN A 7 -11.89 -2.64 2.24
N GLU A 8 -11.83 -1.75 1.23
CA GLU A 8 -10.71 -1.68 0.31
C GLU A 8 -9.40 -1.36 1.02
N ARG A 9 -9.41 -0.38 1.91
CA ARG A 9 -8.21 0.00 2.69
C ARG A 9 -7.70 -1.12 3.61
N ARG A 10 -8.57 -2.03 4.02
CA ARG A 10 -8.22 -3.13 4.92
C ARG A 10 -7.83 -4.41 4.17
N PHE A 11 -8.48 -4.71 3.06
CA PHE A 11 -8.39 -6.00 2.37
C PHE A 11 -7.94 -5.92 0.93
N GLY A 12 -7.93 -4.72 0.32
CA GLY A 12 -7.34 -4.47 -0.98
C GLY A 12 -5.82 -4.41 -0.84
N VAL A 13 -5.12 -5.39 -1.42
CA VAL A 13 -3.67 -5.57 -1.22
C VAL A 13 -2.92 -5.54 -2.54
N HIS A 14 -3.47 -6.16 -3.59
CA HIS A 14 -2.78 -6.29 -4.87
C HIS A 14 -3.77 -6.22 -6.03
N ALA A 15 -3.49 -5.34 -6.99
CA ALA A 15 -4.37 -5.06 -8.13
C ALA A 15 -5.82 -4.73 -7.72
N GLY A 16 -6.03 -4.15 -6.53
CA GLY A 16 -7.31 -3.66 -6.05
C GLY A 16 -7.64 -2.27 -6.58
N GLN A 17 -8.59 -1.59 -5.93
CA GLN A 17 -9.04 -0.26 -6.35
C GLN A 17 -7.91 0.77 -6.30
N VAL A 18 -7.09 0.77 -5.24
CA VAL A 18 -6.03 1.76 -5.02
C VAL A 18 -4.96 1.69 -6.11
N GLU A 19 -4.38 0.51 -6.33
CA GLU A 19 -3.33 0.32 -7.34
C GLU A 19 -3.86 0.51 -8.76
N THR A 20 -5.06 0.01 -9.04
CA THR A 20 -5.70 0.18 -10.36
C THR A 20 -6.00 1.65 -10.63
N ALA A 21 -6.48 2.42 -9.64
CA ALA A 21 -6.69 3.86 -9.78
C ALA A 21 -5.38 4.61 -10.06
N PHE A 22 -4.31 4.26 -9.33
CA PHE A 22 -2.98 4.80 -9.57
C PHE A 22 -2.53 4.55 -11.01
N MET A 23 -2.64 3.31 -11.49
CA MET A 23 -2.25 2.95 -12.86
C MET A 23 -3.13 3.62 -13.91
N LEU A 24 -4.42 3.80 -13.66
CA LEU A 24 -5.32 4.54 -14.56
C LEU A 24 -4.92 6.01 -14.71
N ALA A 25 -4.36 6.62 -13.67
CA ALA A 25 -3.86 7.99 -13.71
C ALA A 25 -2.48 8.09 -14.36
N ALA A 26 -1.57 7.16 -14.05
CA ALA A 26 -0.17 7.23 -14.47
C ALA A 26 0.08 6.60 -15.85
N ALA A 27 -0.57 5.49 -16.18
CA ALA A 27 -0.37 4.72 -17.40
C ALA A 27 -1.67 4.00 -17.83
N PRO A 28 -2.71 4.72 -18.25
CA PRO A 28 -4.03 4.14 -18.53
C PRO A 28 -3.99 3.05 -19.61
N HIS A 29 -3.07 3.15 -20.57
CA HIS A 29 -2.88 2.16 -21.64
C HIS A 29 -2.34 0.81 -21.13
N ALA A 30 -1.74 0.77 -19.95
CA ALA A 30 -1.26 -0.47 -19.32
C ALA A 30 -2.36 -1.21 -18.53
N VAL A 31 -3.53 -0.61 -18.35
CA VAL A 31 -4.63 -1.18 -17.57
C VAL A 31 -5.63 -1.88 -18.48
N ARG A 32 -5.78 -3.20 -18.29
CA ARG A 32 -6.81 -4.01 -18.99
C ARG A 32 -8.14 -3.90 -18.23
N ARG A 33 -8.89 -2.82 -18.49
CA ARG A 33 -10.13 -2.51 -17.77
C ARG A 33 -11.20 -3.60 -17.91
N GLU A 34 -11.21 -4.31 -19.02
CA GLU A 34 -12.11 -5.43 -19.30
C GLU A 34 -11.90 -6.63 -18.36
N ARG A 35 -10.74 -6.68 -17.69
CA ARG A 35 -10.40 -7.69 -16.67
C ARG A 35 -10.57 -7.21 -15.23
N ALA A 36 -10.99 -5.96 -15.05
CA ALA A 36 -11.16 -5.39 -13.70
C ALA A 36 -12.43 -5.97 -13.04
N GLU A 37 -12.24 -6.62 -11.91
CA GLU A 37 -13.31 -7.25 -11.13
C GLU A 37 -13.23 -6.83 -9.65
N HIS A 38 -14.19 -7.31 -8.86
CA HIS A 38 -14.11 -7.27 -7.41
C HIS A 38 -13.52 -8.58 -6.91
N PHE A 39 -12.21 -8.62 -6.75
CA PHE A 39 -11.44 -9.76 -6.28
C PHE A 39 -11.52 -9.86 -4.75
N ARG A 40 -12.56 -10.52 -4.22
CA ARG A 40 -12.76 -10.62 -2.76
C ARG A 40 -11.64 -11.42 -2.11
N SER A 41 -10.90 -10.79 -1.22
CA SER A 41 -9.81 -11.42 -0.49
C SER A 41 -10.32 -12.45 0.52
N SER A 42 -9.68 -13.62 0.57
CA SER A 42 -9.89 -14.60 1.64
C SER A 42 -9.58 -14.05 3.05
N SER A 43 -8.82 -12.94 3.12
CA SER A 43 -8.56 -12.21 4.36
C SER A 43 -9.84 -11.69 5.02
N GLU A 44 -10.91 -11.44 4.27
CA GLU A 44 -12.20 -11.03 4.81
C GLU A 44 -12.82 -12.14 5.66
N ALA A 45 -12.79 -13.39 5.17
CA ALA A 45 -13.29 -14.54 5.91
C ALA A 45 -12.43 -14.81 7.15
N ARG A 46 -11.10 -14.77 7.02
CA ARG A 46 -10.18 -14.91 8.16
C ARG A 46 -10.43 -13.83 9.23
N ALA A 47 -10.65 -12.59 8.82
CA ALA A 47 -10.91 -11.49 9.75
C ALA A 47 -12.17 -11.69 10.59
N ARG A 48 -13.19 -12.39 10.06
CA ARG A 48 -14.41 -12.75 10.80
C ARG A 48 -14.21 -13.97 11.70
N GLY A 49 -13.45 -14.95 11.24
CA GLY A 49 -13.29 -16.23 11.93
C GLY A 49 -12.27 -16.24 13.07
N PHE A 50 -11.29 -15.30 13.04
CA PHE A 50 -10.16 -15.33 13.98
C PHE A 50 -9.96 -13.98 14.66
N ALA A 51 -9.86 -14.00 15.98
CA ALA A 51 -9.67 -12.76 16.76
C ALA A 51 -8.24 -12.21 16.62
N LEU A 52 -7.23 -13.06 16.66
CA LEU A 52 -5.82 -12.67 16.70
C LEU A 52 -5.10 -12.85 15.38
N LEU A 53 -5.46 -13.87 14.59
CA LEU A 53 -4.76 -14.21 13.34
C LEU A 53 -5.33 -13.44 12.14
N GLY A 54 -4.46 -12.82 11.35
CA GLY A 54 -4.84 -12.22 10.07
C GLY A 54 -4.15 -10.90 9.76
N ASN A 55 -4.41 -10.39 8.55
CA ASN A 55 -3.89 -9.11 8.09
C ASN A 55 -4.44 -7.97 8.96
N GLY A 56 -3.57 -7.11 9.47
CA GLY A 56 -3.94 -6.01 10.36
C GLY A 56 -4.34 -6.44 11.78
N LYS A 57 -4.04 -7.68 12.17
CA LYS A 57 -4.23 -8.23 13.52
C LYS A 57 -2.89 -8.46 14.23
N SER A 58 -2.95 -8.85 15.50
CA SER A 58 -1.76 -9.05 16.36
C SER A 58 -0.83 -10.14 15.82
N ALA A 59 -1.38 -11.24 15.33
CA ALA A 59 -0.64 -12.32 14.70
C ALA A 59 -0.82 -12.26 13.18
N ARG A 60 0.25 -11.90 12.49
CA ARG A 60 0.32 -11.92 11.02
C ARG A 60 0.82 -13.27 10.54
N PHE A 61 0.47 -13.65 9.33
CA PHE A 61 1.04 -14.83 8.67
C PHE A 61 1.54 -14.44 7.27
N ALA A 62 2.54 -15.16 6.80
CA ALA A 62 3.01 -15.03 5.43
C ALA A 62 1.98 -15.65 4.47
N TRP A 63 1.82 -15.06 3.29
CA TRP A 63 0.91 -15.50 2.24
C TRP A 63 1.50 -15.23 0.86
N ALA A 64 1.15 -16.06 -0.09
CA ALA A 64 1.33 -15.76 -1.51
C ALA A 64 0.05 -15.10 -2.06
N ALA A 65 0.15 -14.33 -3.14
CA ALA A 65 -0.99 -13.58 -3.67
C ALA A 65 -2.21 -14.47 -4.00
N GLN A 66 -1.98 -15.69 -4.50
CA GLN A 66 -3.03 -16.68 -4.76
C GLN A 66 -3.74 -17.20 -3.50
N ASP A 67 -3.15 -17.07 -2.30
CA ASP A 67 -3.81 -17.40 -1.03
C ASP A 67 -4.89 -16.37 -0.66
N LEU A 68 -4.81 -15.18 -1.22
CA LEU A 68 -5.80 -14.12 -1.05
C LEU A 68 -6.96 -14.28 -2.01
N HIS A 69 -6.65 -14.61 -3.29
CA HIS A 69 -7.64 -14.89 -4.34
C HIS A 69 -6.96 -15.69 -5.46
N PRO A 70 -7.64 -16.65 -6.11
CA PRO A 70 -7.03 -17.51 -7.15
C PRO A 70 -6.37 -16.75 -8.30
N SER A 71 -6.86 -15.56 -8.65
CA SER A 71 -6.25 -14.70 -9.68
C SER A 71 -4.96 -13.98 -9.24
N GLY A 72 -4.61 -14.05 -7.96
CA GLY A 72 -3.52 -13.26 -7.38
C GLY A 72 -3.89 -11.80 -7.06
N ALA A 73 -5.03 -11.29 -7.53
CA ALA A 73 -5.52 -9.96 -7.20
C ALA A 73 -6.38 -9.99 -5.93
N ALA A 74 -6.41 -8.89 -5.17
CA ALA A 74 -7.24 -8.75 -3.97
C ALA A 74 -7.68 -7.29 -3.80
N GLY A 75 -8.96 -7.02 -3.98
CA GLY A 75 -9.58 -5.70 -3.90
C GLY A 75 -10.58 -5.44 -5.03
N ASN A 76 -11.18 -4.27 -5.04
CA ASN A 76 -12.21 -3.90 -6.02
C ASN A 76 -11.65 -3.07 -7.19
N ALA A 77 -10.93 -3.71 -8.10
CA ALA A 77 -10.36 -3.06 -9.28
C ALA A 77 -11.43 -2.39 -10.17
N ARG A 78 -12.65 -2.95 -10.22
CA ARG A 78 -13.77 -2.42 -11.01
C ARG A 78 -14.18 -1.01 -10.60
N ALA A 79 -14.04 -0.66 -9.31
CA ALA A 79 -14.42 0.64 -8.78
C ALA A 79 -13.33 1.72 -8.98
N ALA A 80 -12.19 1.38 -9.55
CA ALA A 80 -11.08 2.30 -9.72
C ALA A 80 -11.38 3.38 -10.78
N THR A 81 -11.00 4.62 -10.49
CA THR A 81 -11.10 5.76 -11.41
C THR A 81 -9.74 6.46 -11.55
N ALA A 82 -9.48 7.07 -12.71
CA ALA A 82 -8.29 7.88 -12.91
C ALA A 82 -8.27 9.12 -11.99
N GLU A 83 -9.43 9.69 -11.68
CA GLU A 83 -9.56 10.83 -10.77
C GLU A 83 -9.08 10.47 -9.35
N ASP A 84 -9.48 9.29 -8.84
CA ASP A 84 -9.00 8.81 -7.54
C ASP A 84 -7.48 8.58 -7.55
N GLY A 85 -6.96 8.06 -8.67
CA GLY A 85 -5.53 7.90 -8.88
C GLY A 85 -4.76 9.22 -8.87
N GLN A 86 -5.25 10.24 -9.57
CA GLN A 86 -4.64 11.58 -9.56
C GLN A 86 -4.61 12.19 -8.15
N ALA A 87 -5.71 12.06 -7.41
CA ALA A 87 -5.77 12.55 -6.04
C ALA A 87 -4.82 11.78 -5.10
N LEU A 88 -4.67 10.47 -5.29
CA LEU A 88 -3.70 9.64 -4.56
C LEU A 88 -2.27 10.08 -4.84
N ILE A 89 -1.90 10.25 -6.11
CA ILE A 89 -0.56 10.72 -6.53
C ILE A 89 -0.27 12.10 -5.90
N ALA A 90 -1.21 13.04 -6.00
CA ALA A 90 -1.03 14.37 -5.43
C ALA A 90 -0.88 14.35 -3.89
N ALA A 91 -1.63 13.49 -3.19
CA ALA A 91 -1.50 13.35 -1.75
C ALA A 91 -0.16 12.71 -1.35
N ALA A 92 0.25 11.65 -2.06
CA ALA A 92 1.53 10.98 -1.83
C ALA A 92 2.73 11.90 -2.10
N ALA A 93 2.67 12.68 -3.17
CA ALA A 93 3.73 13.64 -3.51
C ALA A 93 3.89 14.72 -2.43
N ARG A 94 2.79 15.26 -1.91
CA ARG A 94 2.84 16.21 -0.79
C ARG A 94 3.44 15.58 0.46
N ALA A 95 2.95 14.40 0.86
CA ALA A 95 3.45 13.70 2.04
C ALA A 95 4.95 13.36 1.93
N LEU A 96 5.41 12.99 0.73
CA LEU A 96 6.83 12.75 0.49
C LEU A 96 7.65 14.04 0.60
N ALA A 97 7.17 15.15 0.03
CA ALA A 97 7.84 16.44 0.14
C ALA A 97 7.96 16.91 1.60
N ASP A 98 6.89 16.76 2.38
CA ASP A 98 6.88 17.06 3.81
C ASP A 98 7.89 16.19 4.58
N LEU A 99 7.91 14.87 4.31
CA LEU A 99 8.87 13.94 4.90
C LEU A 99 10.32 14.31 4.57
N LEU A 100 10.61 14.65 3.32
CA LEU A 100 11.96 15.08 2.92
C LEU A 100 12.38 16.36 3.65
N ALA A 101 11.47 17.31 3.82
CA ALA A 101 11.72 18.52 4.58
C ALA A 101 11.92 18.26 6.09
N GLU A 102 11.28 17.24 6.65
CA GLU A 102 11.52 16.79 8.04
C GLU A 102 12.89 16.13 8.18
N ILE A 103 13.27 15.27 7.24
CA ILE A 103 14.59 14.62 7.22
C ILE A 103 15.71 15.66 7.09
N ASP A 104 15.55 16.67 6.24
CA ASP A 104 16.55 17.75 6.07
C ASP A 104 16.77 18.54 7.37
N ARG A 105 15.75 18.64 8.22
CA ARG A 105 15.83 19.33 9.52
C ARG A 105 16.20 18.42 10.69
N LEU A 106 16.35 17.12 10.45
CA LEU A 106 16.68 16.17 11.50
C LEU A 106 18.12 16.41 11.99
N PRO A 107 18.34 16.74 13.29
CA PRO A 107 19.67 16.97 13.81
C PRO A 107 20.53 15.70 13.71
N PRO A 108 21.78 15.80 13.26
CA PRO A 108 22.68 14.64 13.15
C PRO A 108 22.82 13.86 14.47
N GLU A 109 22.75 14.53 15.61
CA GLU A 109 22.86 13.95 16.95
C GLU A 109 21.75 12.94 17.26
N LEU A 110 20.62 13.01 16.54
CA LEU A 110 19.50 12.07 16.69
C LEU A 110 19.63 10.84 15.80
N THR A 111 20.56 10.84 14.84
CA THR A 111 20.69 9.77 13.82
C THR A 111 22.07 9.14 13.77
N LEU A 112 23.13 9.93 14.07
CA LEU A 112 24.50 9.48 14.04
C LEU A 112 24.92 9.03 15.44
N HIS A 113 24.79 7.73 15.70
CA HIS A 113 25.48 7.10 16.82
C HIS A 113 26.81 6.59 16.31
N ASP A 114 27.87 6.80 17.09
CA ASP A 114 29.16 6.14 16.82
C ASP A 114 28.93 4.63 16.75
N ASN A 115 29.05 4.09 15.57
CA ASN A 115 28.99 2.64 15.39
C ASN A 115 30.42 2.11 15.56
N PRO A 116 30.74 1.40 16.68
CA PRO A 116 32.09 0.92 16.94
C PRO A 116 32.55 -0.14 15.93
N HIS A 117 31.66 -0.60 15.07
CA HIS A 117 31.95 -1.59 14.02
C HIS A 117 32.15 -0.99 12.63
N LEU A 118 31.95 0.33 12.47
CA LEU A 118 32.29 1.00 11.22
C LEU A 118 33.71 1.54 11.30
N PRO A 119 34.54 1.34 10.27
CA PRO A 119 35.86 1.97 10.21
C PRO A 119 35.66 3.48 10.25
N THR A 120 36.31 4.13 11.23
CA THR A 120 36.41 5.58 11.26
C THR A 120 37.09 6.03 9.95
N SER A 121 36.39 6.78 9.12
CA SER A 121 37.01 7.49 8.00
C SER A 121 38.02 8.45 8.62
N GLN A 122 39.29 8.05 8.64
CA GLN A 122 40.38 9.00 8.94
C GLN A 122 40.47 10.01 7.81
N PRO A 123 40.71 11.30 8.14
CA PRO A 123 40.86 12.37 7.17
C PRO A 123 42.09 12.17 6.26
#